data_f8e9314c235702cc1d0fc4dfb937c889
#
_entry.id   f8e9314c235702cc1d0fc4dfb937c889
#
_cell.length_a   1.000
_cell.length_b   1.000
_cell.length_c   1.000
_cell.angle_alpha   90.00
_cell.angle_beta   90.00
_cell.angle_gamma   90.00
#
_symmetry.space_group_name_H-M   'P 1'
#
loop_
_entity.id
_entity.type
_entity.pdbx_description
1 polymer ?
#
loop_
_entity_poly.entity_id
_entity_poly.type
_entity_poly.pdbx_seq_one_letter_code
_entity_poly.pdbx_strand_id
1 'polypeptide(L)'
;MYRILFFLLLLPVSSIVKADCPELAPYYLGDQADWSALEQELAVLMPECLDSAEYFALYGAALLNSGQVPNAIESLERAILLDPEQGAAQIDYAQALFLQGELFPALELNNRLLARPDLPASLQPLIAERQRNWQAMTSQRSIQVDLLAGYDNNLNSAPSPSQITLTLSGEPVLLTLNEESQPVSGPYLNLRLAGGIRQLKPDNERNWTGEMRGRFSEDTDSDLVQLNGRYSYTRPSRNSNWQFNAGMNNLFFGGSPLYTSSEASTRLQPSVNSVCQPYYNLAAQHQHYYKRPSLNALEAKASVGANCSLGRGFSNQLFSAEVALLSNQALKSTRPGDDRRGWQDTLDWQHVSETGVYHAQINHTQLNDRRGYSQLLDSGARRRLGSSYVLLQYRRPLRTNTTLLINLYHQRQRSNIELFQTLDTTFEIGLSLVL
;
A
#
# COMPACT_ATOMS: atom_id res chain seq x y z
N MET A 1 65.38 -68.33 -15.93
CA MET A 1 64.85 -68.51 -14.58
C MET A 1 64.62 -67.15 -13.98
N TYR A 2 63.39 -66.60 -14.07
CA TYR A 2 62.96 -65.34 -13.45
C TYR A 2 61.90 -65.67 -12.38
N ARG A 3 62.22 -65.43 -11.13
CA ARG A 3 61.27 -65.49 -10.00
C ARG A 3 60.57 -64.19 -9.88
N ILE A 4 59.23 -64.16 -10.11
CA ILE A 4 58.33 -63.04 -9.84
C ILE A 4 57.88 -63.11 -8.37
N LEU A 5 58.33 -62.15 -7.60
CA LEU A 5 57.90 -61.98 -6.22
C LEU A 5 56.54 -61.21 -6.23
N PHE A 6 55.46 -61.86 -5.79
CA PHE A 6 54.12 -61.25 -5.61
C PHE A 6 54.08 -60.58 -4.22
N PHE A 7 54.11 -59.25 -4.22
CA PHE A 7 53.91 -58.48 -3.00
C PHE A 7 52.36 -58.30 -2.77
N LEU A 8 51.80 -59.01 -1.81
CA LEU A 8 50.42 -58.85 -1.35
C LEU A 8 50.38 -57.59 -0.49
N LEU A 9 49.79 -56.47 -1.01
CA LEU A 9 49.46 -55.26 -0.27
C LEU A 9 48.23 -55.58 0.56
N LEU A 10 48.36 -55.81 1.85
CA LEU A 10 47.32 -55.81 2.85
C LEU A 10 46.89 -54.33 3.13
N LEU A 11 45.83 -53.90 2.47
CA LEU A 11 45.13 -52.63 2.85
C LEU A 11 44.41 -52.87 4.17
N PRO A 12 44.64 -52.06 5.21
CA PRO A 12 43.82 -52.10 6.40
C PRO A 12 42.38 -51.65 6.04
N VAL A 13 41.44 -52.55 6.14
CA VAL A 13 40.01 -52.21 6.15
C VAL A 13 39.74 -51.46 7.46
N SER A 14 39.80 -50.15 7.38
CA SER A 14 39.31 -49.31 8.47
C SER A 14 37.81 -49.53 8.55
N SER A 15 37.37 -50.30 9.53
CA SER A 15 35.96 -50.33 9.94
C SER A 15 35.60 -48.92 10.36
N ILE A 16 34.83 -48.23 9.54
CA ILE A 16 34.14 -46.97 9.95
C ILE A 16 33.18 -47.39 11.06
N VAL A 17 33.55 -47.14 12.30
CA VAL A 17 32.64 -47.22 13.44
C VAL A 17 31.65 -46.09 13.23
N LYS A 18 30.44 -46.44 12.83
CA LYS A 18 29.31 -45.47 12.79
C LYS A 18 29.02 -45.14 14.25
N ALA A 19 29.33 -43.94 14.68
CA ALA A 19 28.91 -43.48 15.97
C ALA A 19 27.37 -43.38 15.96
N ASP A 20 26.70 -44.14 16.80
CA ASP A 20 25.27 -44.09 16.96
C ASP A 20 24.89 -42.82 17.76
N CYS A 21 23.85 -42.12 17.36
CA CYS A 21 23.31 -40.98 18.08
C CYS A 21 22.96 -41.39 19.52
N PRO A 22 23.43 -40.66 20.55
CA PRO A 22 23.10 -40.96 21.95
C PRO A 22 21.58 -40.85 22.22
N GLU A 23 21.13 -41.46 23.33
CA GLU A 23 19.77 -41.37 23.76
C GLU A 23 19.40 -39.91 24.06
N LEU A 24 18.33 -39.38 23.43
CA LEU A 24 17.93 -37.97 23.51
C LEU A 24 16.95 -37.68 24.68
N ALA A 25 16.44 -38.72 25.36
CA ALA A 25 15.51 -38.53 26.46
C ALA A 25 15.98 -37.56 27.55
N PRO A 26 17.27 -37.50 27.94
CA PRO A 26 17.75 -36.52 28.91
C PRO A 26 17.65 -35.06 28.50
N TYR A 27 17.53 -34.78 27.18
CA TYR A 27 17.46 -33.44 26.61
C TYR A 27 16.04 -32.91 26.45
N TYR A 28 15.02 -33.71 26.73
CA TYR A 28 13.63 -33.26 26.76
C TYR A 28 13.38 -32.45 28.03
N LEU A 29 13.36 -31.12 27.87
CA LEU A 29 13.23 -30.18 28.95
C LEU A 29 11.75 -29.92 29.26
N GLY A 30 11.43 -29.66 30.56
CA GLY A 30 10.11 -29.23 30.99
C GLY A 30 9.89 -27.72 30.75
N ASP A 31 8.84 -27.19 31.36
CA ASP A 31 8.35 -25.79 31.15
C ASP A 31 9.34 -24.66 31.45
N GLN A 32 10.49 -24.91 32.07
CA GLN A 32 11.52 -23.92 32.41
C GLN A 32 12.83 -24.17 31.62
N ALA A 33 12.75 -24.53 30.39
CA ALA A 33 13.87 -24.88 29.53
C ALA A 33 14.80 -23.68 29.23
N ASP A 34 16.10 -23.83 29.46
CA ASP A 34 17.11 -22.98 28.85
C ASP A 34 17.39 -23.44 27.43
N TRP A 35 16.63 -22.93 26.48
CA TRP A 35 16.73 -23.31 25.08
C TRP A 35 18.07 -22.97 24.45
N SER A 36 18.73 -21.90 24.92
CA SER A 36 20.06 -21.52 24.41
C SER A 36 21.15 -22.46 24.89
N ALA A 37 21.08 -22.94 26.13
CA ALA A 37 21.98 -23.97 26.63
C ALA A 37 21.79 -25.30 25.91
N LEU A 38 20.52 -25.70 25.73
CA LEU A 38 20.16 -26.92 25.01
C LEU A 38 20.65 -26.90 23.55
N GLU A 39 20.49 -25.78 22.85
CA GLU A 39 21.00 -25.59 21.47
C GLU A 39 22.49 -25.83 21.40
N GLN A 40 23.27 -25.27 22.35
CA GLN A 40 24.72 -25.45 22.37
C GLN A 40 25.14 -26.91 22.65
N GLU A 41 24.44 -27.60 23.58
CA GLU A 41 24.70 -28.98 23.90
C GLU A 41 24.39 -29.90 22.71
N LEU A 42 23.23 -29.68 22.04
CA LEU A 42 22.85 -30.46 20.87
C LEU A 42 23.78 -30.20 19.67
N ALA A 43 24.30 -29.00 19.49
CA ALA A 43 25.22 -28.67 18.40
C ALA A 43 26.49 -29.56 18.41
N VAL A 44 26.96 -29.96 19.57
CA VAL A 44 28.14 -30.83 19.72
C VAL A 44 27.83 -32.26 19.26
N LEU A 45 26.59 -32.73 19.39
CA LEU A 45 26.16 -34.09 19.03
C LEU A 45 25.87 -34.25 17.52
N MET A 46 25.81 -33.14 16.78
CA MET A 46 25.41 -33.16 15.35
C MET A 46 26.20 -34.22 14.50
N PRO A 47 27.55 -34.34 14.63
CA PRO A 47 28.28 -35.28 13.79
C PRO A 47 27.86 -36.74 13.99
N GLU A 48 27.37 -37.11 15.18
CA GLU A 48 26.97 -38.46 15.53
C GLU A 48 25.50 -38.74 15.20
N CYS A 49 24.67 -37.68 15.00
CA CYS A 49 23.22 -37.78 14.83
C CYS A 49 22.71 -37.41 13.43
N LEU A 50 23.55 -37.46 12.40
CA LEU A 50 23.21 -37.02 11.03
C LEU A 50 22.03 -37.77 10.38
N ASP A 51 21.74 -39.01 10.84
CA ASP A 51 20.65 -39.86 10.34
C ASP A 51 19.45 -39.91 11.32
N SER A 52 19.43 -39.10 12.40
CA SER A 52 18.38 -39.12 13.41
C SER A 52 17.36 -38.00 13.19
N ALA A 53 16.12 -38.35 12.80
CA ALA A 53 15.02 -37.42 12.67
C ALA A 53 14.66 -36.79 14.01
N GLU A 54 14.70 -37.57 15.11
CA GLU A 54 14.43 -37.11 16.47
C GLU A 54 15.42 -36.03 16.90
N TYR A 55 16.73 -36.23 16.62
CA TYR A 55 17.75 -35.24 16.92
C TYR A 55 17.47 -33.92 16.20
N PHE A 56 17.24 -33.96 14.87
CA PHE A 56 16.99 -32.75 14.11
C PHE A 56 15.67 -32.07 14.50
N ALA A 57 14.66 -32.80 14.94
CA ALA A 57 13.42 -32.23 15.50
C ALA A 57 13.72 -31.46 16.80
N LEU A 58 14.44 -32.08 17.74
CA LEU A 58 14.77 -31.47 19.02
C LEU A 58 15.73 -30.26 18.86
N TYR A 59 16.74 -30.40 18.02
CA TYR A 59 17.68 -29.31 17.71
C TYR A 59 16.95 -28.13 17.01
N GLY A 60 16.05 -28.41 16.06
CA GLY A 60 15.21 -27.42 15.42
C GLY A 60 14.28 -26.70 16.41
N ALA A 61 13.69 -27.41 17.36
CA ALA A 61 12.91 -26.82 18.43
C ALA A 61 13.75 -25.90 19.34
N ALA A 62 14.97 -26.30 19.69
CA ALA A 62 15.91 -25.47 20.46
C ALA A 62 16.28 -24.18 19.72
N LEU A 63 16.65 -24.28 18.44
CA LEU A 63 16.94 -23.14 17.57
C LEU A 63 15.75 -22.19 17.43
N LEU A 64 14.53 -22.73 17.26
CA LEU A 64 13.32 -21.95 17.13
C LEU A 64 13.05 -21.12 18.38
N ASN A 65 13.14 -21.75 19.55
CA ASN A 65 12.89 -21.08 20.85
C ASN A 65 14.04 -20.16 21.26
N SER A 66 15.27 -20.36 20.71
CA SER A 66 16.38 -19.41 20.84
C SER A 66 16.29 -18.24 19.83
N GLY A 67 15.25 -18.18 19.00
CA GLY A 67 15.02 -17.10 18.03
C GLY A 67 15.81 -17.22 16.73
N GLN A 68 16.52 -18.34 16.50
CA GLN A 68 17.30 -18.60 15.28
C GLN A 68 16.43 -19.24 14.17
N VAL A 69 15.37 -18.53 13.75
CA VAL A 69 14.33 -19.07 12.86
C VAL A 69 14.87 -19.66 11.55
N PRO A 70 15.84 -19.06 10.81
CA PRO A 70 16.35 -19.65 9.59
C PRO A 70 17.03 -21.01 9.83
N ASN A 71 17.88 -21.11 10.88
CA ASN A 71 18.58 -22.35 11.23
C ASN A 71 17.60 -23.42 11.74
N ALA A 72 16.55 -23.02 12.46
CA ALA A 72 15.48 -23.90 12.90
C ALA A 72 14.77 -24.56 11.70
N ILE A 73 14.47 -23.78 10.66
CA ILE A 73 13.84 -24.27 9.41
C ILE A 73 14.70 -25.35 8.78
N GLU A 74 16.01 -25.10 8.59
CA GLU A 74 16.93 -26.10 7.99
C GLU A 74 16.98 -27.42 8.80
N SER A 75 17.03 -27.31 10.13
CA SER A 75 17.01 -28.48 11.02
C SER A 75 15.70 -29.25 10.96
N LEU A 76 14.56 -28.54 11.04
CA LEU A 76 13.23 -29.15 11.00
C LEU A 76 12.92 -29.76 9.61
N GLU A 77 13.36 -29.15 8.53
CA GLU A 77 13.30 -29.74 7.19
C GLU A 77 14.09 -31.05 7.10
N ARG A 78 15.28 -31.08 7.70
CA ARG A 78 16.07 -32.30 7.76
C ARG A 78 15.36 -33.39 8.56
N ALA A 79 14.74 -33.08 9.69
CA ALA A 79 13.93 -34.01 10.48
C ALA A 79 12.79 -34.62 9.65
N ILE A 80 12.03 -33.79 8.94
CA ILE A 80 10.88 -34.19 8.11
C ILE A 80 11.35 -35.00 6.87
N LEU A 81 12.54 -34.71 6.32
CA LEU A 81 13.12 -35.49 5.24
C LEU A 81 13.55 -36.89 5.69
N LEU A 82 14.04 -37.04 6.92
CA LEU A 82 14.44 -38.34 7.50
C LEU A 82 13.23 -39.15 7.95
N ASP A 83 12.24 -38.50 8.56
CA ASP A 83 10.95 -39.09 8.95
C ASP A 83 9.81 -38.14 8.64
N PRO A 84 9.09 -38.34 7.52
CA PRO A 84 7.95 -37.52 7.15
C PRO A 84 6.77 -37.55 8.14
N GLU A 85 6.70 -38.56 9.00
CA GLU A 85 5.64 -38.69 10.00
C GLU A 85 6.02 -38.08 11.36
N GLN A 86 7.19 -37.48 11.50
CA GLN A 86 7.66 -36.84 12.73
C GLN A 86 6.78 -35.63 13.07
N GLY A 87 5.73 -35.86 13.89
CA GLY A 87 4.71 -34.85 14.21
C GLY A 87 5.25 -33.63 14.95
N ALA A 88 6.20 -33.84 15.88
CA ALA A 88 6.82 -32.74 16.62
C ALA A 88 7.54 -31.78 15.69
N ALA A 89 8.39 -32.32 14.76
CA ALA A 89 9.08 -31.50 13.77
C ALA A 89 8.11 -30.72 12.88
N GLN A 90 6.99 -31.33 12.46
CA GLN A 90 5.99 -30.64 11.63
C GLN A 90 5.29 -29.51 12.38
N ILE A 91 5.01 -29.67 13.69
CA ILE A 91 4.38 -28.64 14.53
C ILE A 91 5.29 -27.41 14.64
N ASP A 92 6.58 -27.64 14.93
CA ASP A 92 7.57 -26.57 15.08
C ASP A 92 7.93 -25.95 13.73
N TYR A 93 7.99 -26.75 12.66
CA TYR A 93 8.22 -26.26 11.31
C TYR A 93 7.09 -25.32 10.84
N ALA A 94 5.84 -25.66 11.12
CA ALA A 94 4.72 -24.75 10.83
C ALA A 94 4.87 -23.40 11.57
N GLN A 95 5.33 -23.41 12.83
CA GLN A 95 5.59 -22.20 13.59
C GLN A 95 6.79 -21.42 13.04
N ALA A 96 7.86 -22.10 12.66
CA ALA A 96 9.06 -21.50 12.08
C ALA A 96 8.75 -20.81 10.74
N LEU A 97 7.98 -21.44 9.86
CA LEU A 97 7.49 -20.86 8.60
C LEU A 97 6.67 -19.59 8.86
N PHE A 98 5.77 -19.62 9.84
CA PHE A 98 4.97 -18.44 10.20
C PHE A 98 5.86 -17.28 10.68
N LEU A 99 6.85 -17.54 11.54
CA LEU A 99 7.79 -16.53 12.03
C LEU A 99 8.71 -15.97 10.93
N GLN A 100 9.00 -16.77 9.89
CA GLN A 100 9.72 -16.32 8.71
C GLN A 100 8.86 -15.45 7.77
N GLY A 101 7.53 -15.38 8.02
CA GLY A 101 6.57 -14.64 7.18
C GLY A 101 5.89 -15.48 6.10
N GLU A 102 6.16 -16.79 6.07
CA GLU A 102 5.59 -17.75 5.11
C GLU A 102 4.21 -18.25 5.59
N LEU A 103 3.24 -17.30 5.68
CA LEU A 103 1.91 -17.54 6.27
C LEU A 103 1.15 -18.71 5.60
N PHE A 104 1.14 -18.78 4.26
CA PHE A 104 0.34 -19.79 3.56
C PHE A 104 0.92 -21.21 3.65
N PRO A 105 2.23 -21.43 3.49
CA PRO A 105 2.86 -22.72 3.80
C PRO A 105 2.62 -23.15 5.25
N ALA A 106 2.73 -22.21 6.22
CA ALA A 106 2.43 -22.50 7.61
C ALA A 106 0.97 -22.93 7.84
N LEU A 107 0.01 -22.21 7.22
CA LEU A 107 -1.42 -22.55 7.27
C LEU A 107 -1.71 -23.92 6.67
N GLU A 108 -1.10 -24.25 5.53
CA GLU A 108 -1.30 -25.53 4.86
C GLU A 108 -0.77 -26.69 5.70
N LEU A 109 0.44 -26.54 6.24
CA LEU A 109 1.04 -27.57 7.11
C LEU A 109 0.22 -27.76 8.39
N ASN A 110 -0.18 -26.66 9.02
CA ASN A 110 -1.00 -26.70 10.24
C ASN A 110 -2.38 -27.33 10.00
N ASN A 111 -2.98 -27.12 8.82
CA ASN A 111 -4.23 -27.78 8.43
C ASN A 111 -4.05 -29.27 8.20
N ARG A 112 -2.92 -29.71 7.62
CA ARG A 112 -2.58 -31.15 7.50
C ARG A 112 -2.39 -31.81 8.86
N LEU A 113 -1.74 -31.12 9.81
CA LEU A 113 -1.59 -31.61 11.19
C LEU A 113 -2.94 -31.83 11.88
N LEU A 114 -3.90 -30.90 11.72
CA LEU A 114 -5.25 -31.04 12.27
C LEU A 114 -6.05 -32.22 11.66
N ALA A 115 -5.71 -32.62 10.43
CA ALA A 115 -6.35 -33.77 9.77
C ALA A 115 -5.72 -35.12 10.14
N ARG A 116 -4.61 -35.14 10.89
CA ARG A 116 -3.95 -36.38 11.31
C ARG A 116 -4.74 -37.12 12.38
N PRO A 117 -5.01 -38.42 12.22
CA PRO A 117 -5.74 -39.19 13.19
C PRO A 117 -4.94 -39.52 14.49
N ASP A 118 -3.61 -39.45 14.40
CA ASP A 118 -2.66 -39.73 15.48
C ASP A 118 -2.25 -38.46 16.26
N LEU A 119 -2.83 -37.28 15.93
CA LEU A 119 -2.55 -36.06 16.68
C LEU A 119 -3.06 -36.18 18.12
N PRO A 120 -2.19 -35.97 19.13
CA PRO A 120 -2.61 -36.04 20.54
C PRO A 120 -3.76 -35.07 20.83
N ALA A 121 -4.79 -35.58 21.56
CA ALA A 121 -5.98 -34.79 21.89
C ALA A 121 -5.65 -33.51 22.69
N SER A 122 -4.54 -33.48 23.43
CA SER A 122 -4.06 -32.33 24.19
C SER A 122 -3.52 -31.20 23.25
N LEU A 123 -3.01 -31.52 22.07
CA LEU A 123 -2.45 -30.55 21.11
C LEU A 123 -3.50 -30.04 20.13
N GLN A 124 -4.60 -30.74 19.89
CA GLN A 124 -5.64 -30.34 18.95
C GLN A 124 -6.19 -28.93 19.21
N PRO A 125 -6.57 -28.51 20.43
CA PRO A 125 -7.12 -27.20 20.69
C PRO A 125 -6.08 -26.11 20.42
N LEU A 126 -4.81 -26.32 20.77
CA LEU A 126 -3.71 -25.38 20.55
C LEU A 126 -3.45 -25.15 19.06
N ILE A 127 -3.34 -26.24 18.28
CA ILE A 127 -3.11 -26.16 16.83
C ILE A 127 -4.33 -25.57 16.11
N ALA A 128 -5.56 -25.88 16.57
CA ALA A 128 -6.79 -25.30 16.01
C ALA A 128 -6.93 -23.80 16.31
N GLU A 129 -6.53 -23.35 17.50
CA GLU A 129 -6.49 -21.92 17.84
C GLU A 129 -5.45 -21.19 16.99
N ARG A 130 -4.25 -21.75 16.85
CA ARG A 130 -3.20 -21.24 15.97
C ARG A 130 -3.70 -21.12 14.52
N GLN A 131 -4.40 -22.14 14.01
CA GLN A 131 -5.02 -22.12 12.67
C GLN A 131 -6.01 -20.96 12.52
N ARG A 132 -6.91 -20.77 13.49
CA ARG A 132 -7.88 -19.66 13.46
C ARG A 132 -7.18 -18.28 13.46
N ASN A 133 -6.17 -18.11 14.31
CA ASN A 133 -5.42 -16.87 14.43
C ASN A 133 -4.68 -16.53 13.15
N TRP A 134 -3.98 -17.48 12.53
CA TRP A 134 -3.29 -17.28 11.26
C TRP A 134 -4.28 -17.08 10.11
N GLN A 135 -5.40 -17.78 10.09
CA GLN A 135 -6.43 -17.62 9.08
C GLN A 135 -7.09 -16.23 9.15
N ALA A 136 -7.26 -15.67 10.35
CA ALA A 136 -7.76 -14.31 10.53
C ALA A 136 -6.84 -13.25 9.90
N MET A 137 -5.53 -13.51 9.81
CA MET A 137 -4.57 -12.61 9.17
C MET A 137 -4.74 -12.53 7.64
N THR A 138 -5.39 -13.54 7.02
CA THR A 138 -5.62 -13.53 5.57
C THR A 138 -6.74 -12.61 5.12
N SER A 139 -7.58 -12.12 6.05
CA SER A 139 -8.68 -11.21 5.76
C SER A 139 -8.76 -10.13 6.82
N GLN A 140 -8.48 -8.90 6.44
CA GLN A 140 -8.52 -7.73 7.33
C GLN A 140 -9.64 -6.80 6.88
N ARG A 141 -10.40 -6.29 7.84
CA ARG A 141 -11.43 -5.28 7.62
C ARG A 141 -11.05 -4.04 8.41
N SER A 142 -11.32 -2.88 7.86
CA SER A 142 -11.10 -1.60 8.53
C SER A 142 -12.27 -0.67 8.27
N ILE A 143 -12.66 0.05 9.29
CA ILE A 143 -13.61 1.16 9.20
C ILE A 143 -12.96 2.34 9.90
N GLN A 144 -13.00 3.51 9.27
CA GLN A 144 -12.44 4.74 9.79
C GLN A 144 -13.47 5.85 9.64
N VAL A 145 -13.63 6.62 10.69
CA VAL A 145 -14.50 7.81 10.72
C VAL A 145 -13.65 9.00 11.13
N ASP A 146 -13.60 10.02 10.29
CA ASP A 146 -12.92 11.29 10.59
C ASP A 146 -13.97 12.41 10.70
N LEU A 147 -13.85 13.23 11.74
CA LEU A 147 -14.65 14.44 11.93
C LEU A 147 -13.70 15.61 12.15
N LEU A 148 -13.71 16.57 11.24
CA LEU A 148 -12.85 17.74 11.28
C LEU A 148 -13.69 19.04 11.18
N ALA A 149 -13.27 20.05 11.91
CA ALA A 149 -13.70 21.43 11.70
C ALA A 149 -12.63 22.14 10.87
N GLY A 150 -13.03 22.90 9.89
CA GLY A 150 -12.14 23.60 8.98
C GLY A 150 -12.60 25.02 8.66
N TYR A 151 -11.69 25.76 8.03
CA TYR A 151 -11.95 27.05 7.43
C TYR A 151 -11.34 27.05 6.02
N ASP A 152 -12.11 27.52 5.05
CA ASP A 152 -11.75 27.58 3.64
C ASP A 152 -11.94 29.01 3.14
N ASN A 153 -10.98 29.54 2.39
CA ASN A 153 -11.07 30.87 1.83
C ASN A 153 -11.73 30.94 0.43
N ASN A 154 -12.16 29.78 -0.11
CA ASN A 154 -12.82 29.68 -1.42
C ASN A 154 -13.74 28.45 -1.51
N LEU A 155 -14.76 28.38 -0.64
CA LEU A 155 -15.72 27.28 -0.54
C LEU A 155 -16.40 26.92 -1.88
N ASN A 156 -16.70 27.93 -2.70
CA ASN A 156 -17.38 27.77 -3.98
C ASN A 156 -16.42 27.52 -5.17
N SER A 157 -15.09 27.46 -4.92
CA SER A 157 -14.06 27.28 -5.96
C SER A 157 -14.14 28.32 -7.09
N ALA A 158 -14.53 29.55 -6.75
CA ALA A 158 -14.68 30.64 -7.69
C ALA A 158 -13.33 31.17 -8.21
N PRO A 159 -13.32 31.87 -9.37
CA PRO A 159 -12.15 32.59 -9.87
C PRO A 159 -11.60 33.58 -8.85
N SER A 160 -10.26 33.65 -8.72
CA SER A 160 -9.60 34.61 -7.83
C SER A 160 -9.70 36.06 -8.29
N PRO A 161 -9.65 36.41 -9.61
CA PRO A 161 -9.88 37.76 -10.09
C PRO A 161 -11.35 38.16 -9.92
N SER A 162 -11.59 39.38 -9.40
CA SER A 162 -12.95 39.97 -9.33
C SER A 162 -13.43 40.52 -10.66
N GLN A 163 -12.53 40.69 -11.62
CA GLN A 163 -12.80 41.14 -12.99
C GLN A 163 -12.16 40.18 -13.98
N ILE A 164 -12.83 39.98 -15.11
CA ILE A 164 -12.35 39.17 -16.22
C ILE A 164 -12.44 39.98 -17.53
N THR A 165 -11.49 39.73 -18.42
CA THR A 165 -11.48 40.36 -19.75
C THR A 165 -12.29 39.51 -20.72
N LEU A 166 -13.34 40.10 -21.32
CA LEU A 166 -14.08 39.53 -22.45
C LEU A 166 -13.69 40.21 -23.74
N THR A 167 -13.67 39.44 -24.85
CA THR A 167 -13.51 40.01 -26.19
C THR A 167 -14.89 40.14 -26.85
N LEU A 168 -15.37 41.37 -27.03
CA LEU A 168 -16.63 41.65 -27.69
C LEU A 168 -16.37 42.43 -28.96
N SER A 169 -16.80 41.92 -30.11
CA SER A 169 -16.56 42.52 -31.46
C SER A 169 -15.09 42.81 -31.76
N GLY A 170 -14.17 42.00 -31.15
CA GLY A 170 -12.73 42.16 -31.31
C GLY A 170 -12.06 43.12 -30.31
N GLU A 171 -12.82 43.79 -29.46
CA GLU A 171 -12.30 44.72 -28.46
C GLU A 171 -12.37 44.11 -27.04
N PRO A 172 -11.34 44.37 -26.18
CA PRO A 172 -11.33 43.90 -24.81
C PRO A 172 -12.29 44.72 -23.94
N VAL A 173 -13.20 44.02 -23.22
CA VAL A 173 -14.14 44.64 -22.31
C VAL A 173 -13.96 43.98 -20.94
N LEU A 174 -13.76 44.82 -19.89
CA LEU A 174 -13.68 44.34 -18.53
C LEU A 174 -15.09 44.07 -17.99
N LEU A 175 -15.30 42.85 -17.50
CA LEU A 175 -16.54 42.45 -16.80
C LEU A 175 -16.21 42.23 -15.31
N THR A 176 -16.92 42.94 -14.43
CA THR A 176 -16.86 42.66 -12.99
C THR A 176 -17.77 41.49 -12.69
N LEU A 177 -17.26 40.50 -11.98
CA LEU A 177 -18.01 39.35 -11.53
C LEU A 177 -18.97 39.76 -10.40
N ASN A 178 -20.19 39.21 -10.44
CA ASN A 178 -21.14 39.39 -9.32
C ASN A 178 -20.60 38.70 -8.06
N GLU A 179 -21.15 39.07 -6.89
CA GLU A 179 -20.70 38.55 -5.59
C GLU A 179 -20.78 37.02 -5.50
N GLU A 180 -21.82 36.39 -6.08
CA GLU A 180 -22.01 34.95 -6.11
C GLU A 180 -20.94 34.20 -6.91
N SER A 181 -20.29 34.90 -7.84
CA SER A 181 -19.21 34.37 -8.69
C SER A 181 -17.80 34.69 -8.16
N GLN A 182 -17.68 35.34 -7.01
CA GLN A 182 -16.45 35.64 -6.30
C GLN A 182 -16.19 34.58 -5.20
N PRO A 183 -14.93 34.43 -4.71
CA PRO A 183 -14.61 33.48 -3.65
C PRO A 183 -15.41 33.72 -2.37
N VAL A 184 -16.12 32.70 -1.90
CA VAL A 184 -16.82 32.68 -0.61
C VAL A 184 -15.92 31.99 0.41
N SER A 185 -15.62 32.65 1.52
CA SER A 185 -14.86 32.11 2.63
C SER A 185 -15.72 31.78 3.82
N GLY A 186 -15.40 30.71 4.56
CA GLY A 186 -16.16 30.40 5.76
C GLY A 186 -15.70 29.12 6.46
N PRO A 187 -16.23 28.89 7.66
CA PRO A 187 -16.04 27.64 8.39
C PRO A 187 -16.90 26.53 7.78
N TYR A 188 -16.45 25.28 7.98
CA TYR A 188 -17.18 24.10 7.56
C TYR A 188 -16.87 22.90 8.46
N LEU A 189 -17.70 21.85 8.36
CA LEU A 189 -17.46 20.55 8.93
C LEU A 189 -17.12 19.56 7.80
N ASN A 190 -16.09 18.75 8.01
CA ASN A 190 -15.72 17.67 7.13
C ASN A 190 -15.95 16.33 7.84
N LEU A 191 -16.81 15.51 7.27
CA LEU A 191 -17.08 14.14 7.70
C LEU A 191 -16.51 13.19 6.64
N ARG A 192 -15.65 12.26 7.06
CA ARG A 192 -15.14 11.20 6.21
C ARG A 192 -15.45 9.84 6.82
N LEU A 193 -16.08 8.97 6.05
CA LEU A 193 -16.28 7.56 6.36
C LEU A 193 -15.50 6.74 5.33
N ALA A 194 -14.55 5.95 5.77
CA ALA A 194 -13.78 5.07 4.91
C ALA A 194 -13.84 3.63 5.43
N GLY A 195 -13.86 2.67 4.52
CA GLY A 195 -13.83 1.27 4.87
C GLY A 195 -13.05 0.45 3.83
N GLY A 196 -12.53 -0.68 4.27
CA GLY A 196 -11.77 -1.56 3.39
C GLY A 196 -11.84 -3.02 3.80
N ILE A 197 -11.67 -3.89 2.82
CA ILE A 197 -11.51 -5.33 2.98
C ILE A 197 -10.26 -5.73 2.21
N ARG A 198 -9.25 -6.21 2.92
CA ARG A 198 -8.01 -6.74 2.36
C ARG A 198 -8.01 -8.25 2.49
N GLN A 199 -7.82 -8.96 1.39
CA GLN A 199 -7.72 -10.41 1.34
C GLN A 199 -6.36 -10.82 0.78
N LEU A 200 -5.62 -11.58 1.57
CA LEU A 200 -4.38 -12.23 1.16
C LEU A 200 -4.70 -13.63 0.62
N LYS A 201 -4.06 -14.00 -0.48
CA LYS A 201 -4.07 -15.33 -1.09
C LYS A 201 -2.63 -15.77 -1.30
N PRO A 202 -2.34 -17.06 -1.53
CA PRO A 202 -0.97 -17.54 -1.74
C PRO A 202 -0.21 -16.83 -2.85
N ASP A 203 -0.90 -16.42 -3.91
CA ASP A 203 -0.34 -15.84 -5.14
C ASP A 203 -0.79 -14.40 -5.44
N ASN A 204 -1.72 -13.86 -4.63
CA ASN A 204 -2.24 -12.51 -4.86
C ASN A 204 -2.80 -11.86 -3.60
N GLU A 205 -2.92 -10.55 -3.66
CA GLU A 205 -3.64 -9.73 -2.69
C GLU A 205 -4.78 -8.99 -3.39
N ARG A 206 -5.94 -8.95 -2.75
CA ARG A 206 -7.12 -8.20 -3.21
C ARG A 206 -7.52 -7.20 -2.14
N ASN A 207 -7.78 -5.98 -2.57
CA ASN A 207 -8.21 -4.92 -1.67
C ASN A 207 -9.39 -4.17 -2.26
N TRP A 208 -10.48 -4.06 -1.50
CA TRP A 208 -11.65 -3.22 -1.80
C TRP A 208 -11.66 -2.08 -0.81
N THR A 209 -11.75 -0.87 -1.28
CA THR A 209 -11.89 0.32 -0.44
C THR A 209 -13.07 1.14 -0.89
N GLY A 210 -13.80 1.68 0.07
CA GLY A 210 -14.89 2.64 -0.15
C GLY A 210 -14.68 3.85 0.75
N GLU A 211 -14.97 5.03 0.24
CA GLU A 211 -14.87 6.27 0.99
C GLU A 211 -16.03 7.20 0.62
N MET A 212 -16.63 7.78 1.63
CA MET A 212 -17.53 8.93 1.52
C MET A 212 -16.90 10.09 2.28
N ARG A 213 -16.80 11.25 1.64
CA ARG A 213 -16.37 12.51 2.26
C ARG A 213 -17.41 13.57 2.01
N GLY A 214 -17.83 14.27 3.06
CA GLY A 214 -18.75 15.40 2.97
C GLY A 214 -18.12 16.63 3.62
N ARG A 215 -18.11 17.76 2.90
CA ARG A 215 -17.79 19.09 3.41
C ARG A 215 -19.08 19.89 3.46
N PHE A 216 -19.48 20.32 4.64
CA PHE A 216 -20.74 21.00 4.92
C PHE A 216 -20.47 22.37 5.54
N SER A 217 -20.99 23.44 4.93
CA SER A 217 -20.80 24.81 5.34
C SER A 217 -22.16 25.51 5.59
N GLU A 218 -22.13 26.74 6.06
CA GLU A 218 -23.38 27.56 6.16
C GLU A 218 -23.95 27.86 4.78
N ASP A 219 -23.09 27.97 3.77
CA ASP A 219 -23.49 28.09 2.36
C ASP A 219 -23.69 26.69 1.76
N THR A 220 -24.91 26.17 1.81
CA THR A 220 -25.28 24.85 1.31
C THR A 220 -25.06 24.66 -0.20
N ASP A 221 -25.04 25.76 -0.97
CA ASP A 221 -24.74 25.70 -2.41
C ASP A 221 -23.28 25.40 -2.69
N SER A 222 -22.41 25.57 -1.68
CA SER A 222 -20.98 25.20 -1.71
C SER A 222 -20.69 23.85 -1.04
N ASP A 223 -21.70 23.13 -0.55
CA ASP A 223 -21.51 21.80 0.02
C ASP A 223 -20.96 20.81 -1.01
N LEU A 224 -20.01 20.01 -0.57
CA LEU A 224 -19.32 19.02 -1.42
C LEU A 224 -19.46 17.63 -0.82
N VAL A 225 -19.96 16.67 -1.62
CA VAL A 225 -19.97 15.25 -1.24
C VAL A 225 -19.24 14.45 -2.31
N GLN A 226 -18.29 13.62 -1.87
CA GLN A 226 -17.50 12.74 -2.73
C GLN A 226 -17.67 11.30 -2.29
N LEU A 227 -17.95 10.41 -3.26
CA LEU A 227 -18.03 8.97 -3.07
C LEU A 227 -16.96 8.29 -3.93
N ASN A 228 -16.09 7.53 -3.29
CA ASN A 228 -15.02 6.78 -3.94
C ASN A 228 -15.17 5.28 -3.69
N GLY A 229 -15.02 4.48 -4.72
CA GLY A 229 -14.86 3.03 -4.63
C GLY A 229 -13.64 2.59 -5.42
N ARG A 230 -12.82 1.71 -4.86
CA ARG A 230 -11.63 1.17 -5.54
C ARG A 230 -11.47 -0.31 -5.25
N TYR A 231 -11.13 -1.05 -6.27
CA TYR A 231 -10.63 -2.40 -6.21
C TYR A 231 -9.18 -2.44 -6.66
N SER A 232 -8.33 -3.14 -5.91
CA SER A 232 -6.94 -3.37 -6.26
C SER A 232 -6.63 -4.86 -6.21
N TYR A 233 -5.93 -5.35 -7.21
CA TYR A 233 -5.42 -6.71 -7.32
C TYR A 233 -3.90 -6.64 -7.47
N THR A 234 -3.15 -7.22 -6.53
CA THR A 234 -1.69 -7.25 -6.57
C THR A 234 -1.22 -8.69 -6.70
N ARG A 235 -0.37 -8.94 -7.67
CA ARG A 235 0.28 -10.23 -7.89
C ARG A 235 1.79 -10.08 -7.69
N PRO A 236 2.32 -10.54 -6.55
CA PRO A 236 3.77 -10.60 -6.33
C PRO A 236 4.40 -11.68 -7.21
N SER A 237 5.61 -11.42 -7.67
CA SER A 237 6.47 -12.36 -8.38
C SER A 237 7.89 -12.20 -7.86
N ARG A 238 8.78 -13.16 -8.14
CA ARG A 238 10.20 -13.10 -7.70
C ARG A 238 10.91 -11.81 -8.12
N ASN A 239 10.61 -11.30 -9.32
CA ASN A 239 11.32 -10.19 -9.94
C ASN A 239 10.51 -8.90 -10.03
N SER A 240 9.21 -8.92 -9.72
CA SER A 240 8.34 -7.75 -9.84
C SER A 240 6.99 -7.95 -9.16
N ASN A 241 6.35 -6.84 -8.79
CA ASN A 241 4.97 -6.81 -8.35
C ASN A 241 4.10 -6.15 -9.43
N TRP A 242 3.04 -6.84 -9.84
CA TRP A 242 2.01 -6.30 -10.71
C TRP A 242 0.79 -5.91 -9.88
N GLN A 243 0.32 -4.69 -10.08
CA GLN A 243 -0.90 -4.20 -9.45
C GLN A 243 -1.86 -3.70 -10.52
N PHE A 244 -3.10 -4.17 -10.47
CA PHE A 244 -4.21 -3.71 -11.29
C PHE A 244 -5.22 -3.02 -10.37
N ASN A 245 -5.69 -1.84 -10.77
CA ASN A 245 -6.68 -1.08 -10.03
C ASN A 245 -7.85 -0.74 -10.95
N ALA A 246 -9.05 -0.77 -10.38
CA ALA A 246 -10.25 -0.21 -10.98
C ALA A 246 -10.94 0.64 -9.92
N GLY A 247 -11.44 1.81 -10.30
CA GLY A 247 -12.06 2.73 -9.36
C GLY A 247 -13.15 3.57 -9.98
N MET A 248 -14.00 4.11 -9.12
CA MET A 248 -15.05 5.04 -9.48
C MET A 248 -15.10 6.15 -8.44
N ASN A 249 -15.23 7.38 -8.91
CA ASN A 249 -15.39 8.56 -8.09
C ASN A 249 -16.60 9.34 -8.55
N ASN A 250 -17.47 9.71 -7.62
CA ASN A 250 -18.64 10.58 -7.85
C ASN A 250 -18.52 11.83 -6.99
N LEU A 251 -18.71 12.97 -7.59
CA LEU A 251 -18.66 14.28 -6.94
C LEU A 251 -19.99 14.98 -7.08
N PHE A 252 -20.52 15.41 -5.95
CA PHE A 252 -21.74 16.22 -5.83
C PHE A 252 -21.36 17.57 -5.28
N PHE A 253 -21.94 18.63 -5.82
CA PHE A 253 -21.72 20.01 -5.41
C PHE A 253 -23.06 20.75 -5.33
N GLY A 254 -23.33 21.45 -4.24
CA GLY A 254 -24.62 22.08 -3.99
C GLY A 254 -25.79 21.09 -4.13
N GLY A 255 -25.67 19.89 -3.56
CA GLY A 255 -26.68 18.84 -3.62
C GLY A 255 -26.91 18.19 -5.00
N SER A 256 -26.20 18.61 -6.05
CA SER A 256 -26.37 18.12 -7.42
C SER A 256 -25.15 17.30 -7.90
N PRO A 257 -25.34 16.23 -8.70
CA PRO A 257 -24.23 15.51 -9.29
C PRO A 257 -23.48 16.41 -10.27
N LEU A 258 -22.17 16.58 -10.03
CA LEU A 258 -21.30 17.39 -10.85
C LEU A 258 -20.52 16.54 -11.84
N TYR A 259 -19.90 15.46 -11.32
CA TYR A 259 -18.88 14.74 -12.05
C TYR A 259 -18.80 13.27 -11.59
N THR A 260 -18.62 12.37 -12.54
CA THR A 260 -18.28 10.97 -12.28
C THR A 260 -17.03 10.61 -13.08
N SER A 261 -16.10 9.90 -12.47
CA SER A 261 -14.98 9.28 -13.18
C SER A 261 -14.90 7.79 -12.90
N SER A 262 -14.55 7.02 -13.92
CA SER A 262 -14.20 5.60 -13.82
C SER A 262 -12.78 5.42 -14.31
N GLU A 263 -11.95 4.78 -13.52
CA GLU A 263 -10.51 4.63 -13.77
C GLU A 263 -10.14 3.14 -13.79
N ALA A 264 -9.24 2.78 -14.69
CA ALA A 264 -8.50 1.52 -14.66
C ALA A 264 -7.01 1.82 -14.80
N SER A 265 -6.17 1.15 -13.98
CA SER A 265 -4.73 1.34 -14.04
C SER A 265 -3.96 0.05 -13.80
N THR A 266 -2.75 0.00 -14.32
CA THR A 266 -1.79 -1.07 -14.03
C THR A 266 -0.45 -0.45 -13.61
N ARG A 267 0.13 -1.01 -12.55
CA ARG A 267 1.44 -0.64 -12.04
C ARG A 267 2.36 -1.86 -12.06
N LEU A 268 3.55 -1.67 -12.62
CA LEU A 268 4.65 -2.61 -12.54
C LEU A 268 5.73 -2.04 -11.63
N GLN A 269 6.09 -2.79 -10.60
CA GLN A 269 7.19 -2.46 -9.69
C GLN A 269 8.22 -3.57 -9.74
N PRO A 270 9.35 -3.39 -10.42
CA PRO A 270 10.47 -4.34 -10.41
C PRO A 270 11.03 -4.49 -8.99
N SER A 271 11.40 -5.73 -8.63
CA SER A 271 12.09 -5.99 -7.37
C SER A 271 13.58 -5.69 -7.56
N VAL A 272 14.04 -4.60 -6.96
CA VAL A 272 15.45 -4.21 -6.96
C VAL A 272 15.97 -4.17 -5.53
N ASN A 273 17.20 -4.62 -5.32
CA ASN A 273 17.85 -4.51 -4.01
C ASN A 273 18.41 -3.09 -3.82
N SER A 274 17.50 -2.14 -3.59
CA SER A 274 17.80 -0.72 -3.42
C SER A 274 16.86 -0.09 -2.42
N VAL A 275 17.32 0.96 -1.76
CA VAL A 275 16.53 1.82 -0.87
C VAL A 275 15.34 2.44 -1.61
N CYS A 276 15.49 2.70 -2.91
CA CYS A 276 14.46 3.24 -3.79
C CYS A 276 13.94 2.15 -4.74
N GLN A 277 12.64 1.92 -4.71
CA GLN A 277 11.93 0.95 -5.55
C GLN A 277 11.27 1.70 -6.71
N PRO A 278 11.75 1.54 -7.96
CA PRO A 278 11.11 2.18 -9.11
C PRO A 278 9.78 1.53 -9.46
N TYR A 279 8.90 2.28 -10.10
CA TYR A 279 7.65 1.75 -10.67
C TYR A 279 7.27 2.46 -11.95
N TYR A 280 6.48 1.76 -12.77
CA TYR A 280 5.87 2.26 -13.99
C TYR A 280 4.36 2.11 -13.87
N ASN A 281 3.60 3.11 -14.29
CA ASN A 281 2.15 3.05 -14.19
C ASN A 281 1.50 3.55 -15.48
N LEU A 282 0.44 2.85 -15.92
CA LEU A 282 -0.44 3.25 -17.00
C LEU A 282 -1.85 3.31 -16.45
N ALA A 283 -2.56 4.39 -16.73
CA ALA A 283 -3.95 4.57 -16.32
C ALA A 283 -4.79 5.15 -17.47
N ALA A 284 -6.06 4.76 -17.47
CA ALA A 284 -7.09 5.34 -18.32
C ALA A 284 -8.28 5.70 -17.44
N GLN A 285 -8.83 6.91 -17.65
CA GLN A 285 -9.96 7.43 -16.89
C GLN A 285 -11.02 7.99 -17.85
N HIS A 286 -12.24 7.50 -17.72
CA HIS A 286 -13.40 8.10 -18.35
C HIS A 286 -13.99 9.18 -17.43
N GLN A 287 -14.22 10.39 -17.95
CA GLN A 287 -14.71 11.57 -17.22
C GLN A 287 -16.10 11.95 -17.77
N HIS A 288 -17.08 12.00 -16.88
CA HIS A 288 -18.47 12.35 -17.20
C HIS A 288 -18.94 13.54 -16.37
N TYR A 289 -19.35 14.63 -17.04
CA TYR A 289 -19.89 15.84 -16.43
C TYR A 289 -21.38 15.92 -16.69
N TYR A 290 -22.21 15.90 -15.64
CA TYR A 290 -23.68 15.86 -15.76
C TYR A 290 -24.27 17.13 -16.37
N LYS A 291 -23.89 18.29 -15.84
CA LYS A 291 -24.42 19.60 -16.29
C LYS A 291 -23.74 20.11 -17.57
N ARG A 292 -22.57 19.61 -17.95
CA ARG A 292 -21.77 20.05 -19.09
C ARG A 292 -21.20 18.87 -19.88
N PRO A 293 -22.04 18.09 -20.56
CA PRO A 293 -21.58 16.88 -21.27
C PRO A 293 -20.54 17.14 -22.38
N SER A 294 -20.40 18.41 -22.84
CA SER A 294 -19.31 18.80 -23.76
C SER A 294 -17.93 18.65 -23.15
N LEU A 295 -17.82 18.62 -21.81
CA LEU A 295 -16.53 18.44 -21.11
C LEU A 295 -16.16 16.96 -20.94
N ASN A 296 -17.02 16.01 -21.29
CA ASN A 296 -16.73 14.57 -21.17
C ASN A 296 -15.47 14.21 -21.94
N ALA A 297 -14.64 13.38 -21.32
CA ALA A 297 -13.31 13.06 -21.82
C ALA A 297 -12.87 11.65 -21.49
N LEU A 298 -11.92 11.15 -22.26
CA LEU A 298 -11.09 9.99 -21.93
C LEU A 298 -9.67 10.50 -21.65
N GLU A 299 -9.17 10.26 -20.45
CA GLU A 299 -7.80 10.63 -20.06
C GLU A 299 -6.92 9.38 -20.01
N ALA A 300 -5.75 9.47 -20.63
CA ALA A 300 -4.69 8.48 -20.51
C ALA A 300 -3.50 9.11 -19.78
N LYS A 301 -2.94 8.37 -18.83
CA LYS A 301 -1.77 8.76 -18.03
C LYS A 301 -0.71 7.67 -18.11
N ALA A 302 0.52 8.04 -18.44
CA ALA A 302 1.69 7.17 -18.37
C ALA A 302 2.70 7.80 -17.41
N SER A 303 3.13 7.08 -16.39
CA SER A 303 4.04 7.63 -15.37
C SER A 303 5.17 6.68 -14.99
N VAL A 304 6.23 7.28 -14.53
CA VAL A 304 7.38 6.63 -13.89
C VAL A 304 7.62 7.29 -12.54
N GLY A 305 7.93 6.49 -11.55
CA GLY A 305 8.21 6.98 -10.21
C GLY A 305 9.09 6.05 -9.41
N ALA A 306 9.41 6.46 -8.20
CA ALA A 306 10.14 5.64 -7.23
C ALA A 306 9.62 5.89 -5.82
N ASN A 307 9.57 4.81 -5.02
CA ASN A 307 9.31 4.85 -3.59
C ASN A 307 10.61 4.55 -2.85
N CYS A 308 11.07 5.47 -2.01
CA CYS A 308 12.32 5.35 -1.26
C CYS A 308 12.00 5.27 0.24
N SER A 309 12.54 4.25 0.92
CA SER A 309 12.45 4.13 2.37
C SER A 309 13.81 4.44 2.99
N LEU A 310 13.90 5.54 3.75
CA LEU A 310 15.09 6.00 4.41
C LEU A 310 14.86 5.97 5.92
N GLY A 311 15.76 5.30 6.67
CA GLY A 311 15.68 5.33 8.13
C GLY A 311 16.35 4.14 8.78
N ARG A 312 16.79 4.36 10.04
CA ARG A 312 17.28 3.33 10.93
C ARG A 312 16.58 3.51 12.28
N GLY A 313 16.08 2.42 12.87
CA GLY A 313 15.38 2.45 14.15
C GLY A 313 13.97 3.04 14.06
N PHE A 314 13.56 3.87 15.05
CA PHE A 314 12.20 4.43 15.15
C PHE A 314 11.89 5.58 14.20
N SER A 315 12.86 6.07 13.42
CA SER A 315 12.68 7.17 12.49
C SER A 315 12.67 6.65 11.05
N ASN A 316 11.47 6.41 10.52
CA ASN A 316 11.27 6.00 9.12
C ASN A 316 10.80 7.18 8.29
N GLN A 317 11.52 7.45 7.20
CA GLN A 317 11.13 8.42 6.19
C GLN A 317 10.79 7.69 4.90
N LEU A 318 9.63 7.99 4.35
CA LEU A 318 9.16 7.48 3.08
C LEU A 318 9.08 8.65 2.10
N PHE A 319 9.74 8.52 0.96
CA PHE A 319 9.66 9.45 -0.15
C PHE A 319 9.08 8.76 -1.35
N SER A 320 8.16 9.42 -2.04
CA SER A 320 7.69 9.00 -3.34
C SER A 320 7.80 10.17 -4.32
N ALA A 321 8.32 9.90 -5.51
CA ALA A 321 8.35 10.86 -6.60
C ALA A 321 7.78 10.20 -7.85
N GLU A 322 6.89 10.90 -8.56
CA GLU A 322 6.28 10.43 -9.81
C GLU A 322 6.26 11.57 -10.83
N VAL A 323 6.59 11.27 -12.07
CA VAL A 323 6.36 12.14 -13.23
C VAL A 323 5.48 11.41 -14.23
N ALA A 324 4.49 12.10 -14.76
CA ALA A 324 3.49 11.54 -15.66
C ALA A 324 3.28 12.41 -16.90
N LEU A 325 3.00 11.77 -18.03
CA LEU A 325 2.47 12.38 -19.23
C LEU A 325 0.96 12.16 -19.27
N LEU A 326 0.23 13.21 -19.63
CA LEU A 326 -1.22 13.25 -19.68
C LEU A 326 -1.72 13.51 -21.10
N SER A 327 -2.73 12.76 -21.51
CA SER A 327 -3.48 12.98 -22.75
C SER A 327 -4.97 12.88 -22.44
N ASN A 328 -5.69 14.00 -22.51
CA ASN A 328 -7.11 14.07 -22.20
C ASN A 328 -7.88 14.38 -23.51
N GLN A 329 -8.53 13.36 -24.06
CA GLN A 329 -9.22 13.40 -25.34
C GLN A 329 -10.68 13.78 -25.16
N ALA A 330 -11.13 14.74 -25.91
CA ALA A 330 -12.52 15.19 -25.93
C ALA A 330 -13.44 14.10 -26.55
N LEU A 331 -14.51 13.72 -25.84
CA LEU A 331 -15.50 12.79 -26.40
C LEU A 331 -16.55 13.49 -27.25
N LYS A 332 -16.58 14.84 -27.24
CA LYS A 332 -17.45 15.64 -28.07
C LYS A 332 -16.68 16.74 -28.79
N SER A 333 -16.92 16.91 -30.09
CA SER A 333 -16.29 17.95 -30.91
C SER A 333 -16.63 19.38 -30.48
N THR A 334 -17.68 19.55 -29.69
CA THR A 334 -18.12 20.84 -29.13
C THR A 334 -17.37 21.23 -27.85
N ARG A 335 -16.39 20.43 -27.39
CA ARG A 335 -15.61 20.76 -26.21
C ARG A 335 -14.78 22.02 -26.42
N PRO A 336 -14.93 23.03 -25.53
CA PRO A 336 -14.05 24.19 -25.56
C PRO A 336 -12.58 23.80 -25.39
N GLY A 337 -11.70 24.30 -26.27
CA GLY A 337 -10.28 23.98 -26.25
C GLY A 337 -9.90 22.63 -26.88
N ASP A 338 -10.88 21.76 -27.20
CA ASP A 338 -10.66 20.43 -27.80
C ASP A 338 -9.89 19.48 -26.84
N ASP A 339 -8.98 18.65 -27.35
CA ASP A 339 -8.09 17.79 -26.58
C ASP A 339 -7.11 18.60 -25.72
N ARG A 340 -6.65 17.98 -24.64
CA ARG A 340 -5.62 18.55 -23.76
C ARG A 340 -4.42 17.59 -23.64
N ARG A 341 -3.24 18.15 -23.55
CA ARG A 341 -2.01 17.40 -23.28
C ARG A 341 -1.19 18.11 -22.24
N GLY A 342 -0.45 17.36 -21.48
CA GLY A 342 0.41 17.93 -20.47
C GLY A 342 1.19 16.90 -19.68
N TRP A 343 1.61 17.31 -18.52
CA TRP A 343 2.39 16.51 -17.60
C TRP A 343 1.99 16.81 -16.16
N GLN A 344 2.35 15.90 -15.27
CA GLN A 344 2.10 15.99 -13.84
C GLN A 344 3.34 15.50 -13.11
N ASP A 345 3.74 16.17 -12.05
CA ASP A 345 4.66 15.69 -11.05
C ASP A 345 3.98 15.58 -9.69
N THR A 346 4.39 14.59 -8.94
CA THR A 346 3.93 14.37 -7.56
C THR A 346 5.13 14.03 -6.70
N LEU A 347 5.28 14.75 -5.60
CA LEU A 347 6.22 14.44 -4.53
C LEU A 347 5.42 14.16 -3.26
N ASP A 348 5.76 13.10 -2.58
CA ASP A 348 5.14 12.68 -1.34
C ASP A 348 6.23 12.36 -0.32
N TRP A 349 6.11 12.88 0.88
CA TRP A 349 7.01 12.63 1.99
C TRP A 349 6.23 12.31 3.24
N GLN A 350 6.62 11.24 3.90
CA GLN A 350 6.08 10.85 5.18
C GLN A 350 7.23 10.59 6.16
N HIS A 351 7.11 11.14 7.36
CA HIS A 351 8.02 10.92 8.46
C HIS A 351 7.25 10.36 9.66
N VAL A 352 7.65 9.18 10.11
CA VAL A 352 7.11 8.55 11.31
C VAL A 352 8.07 8.84 12.48
N SER A 353 7.56 9.50 13.50
CA SER A 353 8.29 9.84 14.73
C SER A 353 7.58 9.25 15.96
N GLU A 354 8.21 9.33 17.12
CA GLU A 354 7.59 8.90 18.40
C GLU A 354 6.33 9.71 18.75
N THR A 355 6.25 10.96 18.33
CA THR A 355 5.11 11.85 18.64
C THR A 355 3.98 11.77 17.64
N GLY A 356 4.20 11.21 16.44
CA GLY A 356 3.20 11.12 15.41
C GLY A 356 3.78 11.00 14.01
N VAL A 357 2.93 11.18 13.02
CA VAL A 357 3.28 11.06 11.60
C VAL A 357 3.09 12.41 10.91
N TYR A 358 4.14 12.90 10.29
CA TYR A 358 4.13 14.06 9.41
C TYR A 358 4.00 13.59 7.97
N HIS A 359 3.16 14.24 7.21
CA HIS A 359 2.96 13.96 5.79
C HIS A 359 2.95 15.27 5.01
N ALA A 360 3.73 15.33 3.93
CA ALA A 360 3.72 16.44 2.99
C ALA A 360 3.58 15.91 1.57
N GLN A 361 2.66 16.49 0.80
CA GLN A 361 2.46 16.15 -0.60
C GLN A 361 2.46 17.43 -1.43
N ILE A 362 3.16 17.37 -2.56
CA ILE A 362 3.16 18.43 -3.58
C ILE A 362 2.75 17.76 -4.88
N ASN A 363 1.79 18.34 -5.56
CA ASN A 363 1.39 17.93 -6.90
C ASN A 363 1.35 19.15 -7.80
N HIS A 364 1.94 19.04 -8.98
CA HIS A 364 1.81 20.06 -10.02
C HIS A 364 1.35 19.40 -11.31
N THR A 365 0.37 20.01 -11.98
CA THR A 365 -0.18 19.53 -13.26
C THR A 365 -0.22 20.68 -14.25
N GLN A 366 0.38 20.50 -15.42
CA GLN A 366 0.29 21.43 -16.53
C GLN A 366 -0.49 20.81 -17.68
N LEU A 367 -1.58 21.47 -18.09
CA LEU A 367 -2.41 21.05 -19.24
C LEU A 367 -2.53 22.19 -20.24
N ASN A 368 -2.46 21.86 -21.53
CA ASN A 368 -2.62 22.81 -22.61
C ASN A 368 -3.71 22.33 -23.57
N ASP A 369 -4.63 23.22 -23.91
CA ASP A 369 -5.68 22.95 -24.87
C ASP A 369 -5.09 22.91 -26.30
N ARG A 370 -5.64 22.04 -27.15
CA ARG A 370 -5.21 21.90 -28.54
C ARG A 370 -5.69 23.05 -29.41
N ARG A 371 -6.89 23.56 -29.14
CA ARG A 371 -7.53 24.67 -29.86
C ARG A 371 -7.83 25.84 -28.92
N GLY A 372 -8.28 26.95 -29.51
CA GLY A 372 -8.80 28.09 -28.75
C GLY A 372 -9.98 27.69 -27.87
N TYR A 373 -10.06 28.26 -26.67
CA TYR A 373 -11.07 27.87 -25.69
C TYR A 373 -12.44 28.48 -26.02
N SER A 374 -12.51 29.80 -26.22
CA SER A 374 -13.73 30.55 -26.55
C SER A 374 -13.35 31.89 -27.21
N GLN A 375 -14.05 32.29 -28.24
CA GLN A 375 -13.84 33.58 -28.89
C GLN A 375 -14.11 34.77 -27.97
N LEU A 376 -14.96 34.55 -26.95
CA LEU A 376 -15.29 35.55 -25.95
C LEU A 376 -14.20 35.71 -24.88
N LEU A 377 -13.27 34.78 -24.77
CA LEU A 377 -12.20 34.79 -23.75
C LEU A 377 -10.86 34.90 -24.45
N ASP A 378 -10.15 36.00 -24.18
CA ASP A 378 -8.80 36.29 -24.70
C ASP A 378 -8.71 36.04 -26.22
N SER A 379 -9.69 36.58 -26.99
CA SER A 379 -9.77 36.48 -28.46
C SER A 379 -9.62 35.05 -29.01
N GLY A 380 -10.11 34.07 -28.29
CA GLY A 380 -10.00 32.65 -28.69
C GLY A 380 -8.64 32.01 -28.40
N ALA A 381 -7.91 32.53 -27.45
CA ALA A 381 -6.61 31.96 -27.06
C ALA A 381 -6.70 30.48 -26.65
N ARG A 382 -5.66 29.72 -26.88
CA ARG A 382 -5.49 28.37 -26.33
C ARG A 382 -5.24 28.49 -24.84
N ARG A 383 -6.09 27.81 -24.04
CA ARG A 383 -5.92 27.82 -22.60
C ARG A 383 -4.71 26.99 -22.19
N ARG A 384 -3.90 27.57 -21.31
CA ARG A 384 -2.84 26.91 -20.56
C ARG A 384 -3.25 26.89 -19.11
N LEU A 385 -3.23 25.71 -18.49
CA LEU A 385 -3.72 25.49 -17.13
C LEU A 385 -2.62 24.84 -16.31
N GLY A 386 -2.07 25.57 -15.35
CA GLY A 386 -1.12 25.06 -14.36
C GLY A 386 -1.79 24.97 -13.00
N SER A 387 -1.95 23.79 -12.43
CA SER A 387 -2.52 23.56 -11.10
C SER A 387 -1.46 23.04 -10.15
N SER A 388 -1.26 23.70 -9.01
CA SER A 388 -0.37 23.25 -7.94
C SER A 388 -1.18 23.01 -6.68
N TYR A 389 -0.91 21.91 -5.99
CA TYR A 389 -1.54 21.51 -4.76
C TYR A 389 -0.46 21.14 -3.73
N VAL A 390 -0.60 21.64 -2.51
CA VAL A 390 0.26 21.30 -1.38
C VAL A 390 -0.63 20.84 -0.23
N LEU A 391 -0.32 19.67 0.33
CA LEU A 391 -0.89 19.16 1.56
C LEU A 391 0.20 19.06 2.61
N LEU A 392 -0.05 19.60 3.81
CA LEU A 392 0.71 19.31 5.01
C LEU A 392 -0.24 18.70 6.04
N GLN A 393 0.09 17.54 6.54
CA GLN A 393 -0.73 16.83 7.52
C GLN A 393 0.12 16.38 8.71
N TYR A 394 -0.41 16.54 9.91
CA TYR A 394 0.11 15.96 11.14
C TYR A 394 -0.92 15.03 11.76
N ARG A 395 -0.51 13.81 12.08
CA ARG A 395 -1.34 12.78 12.71
C ARG A 395 -0.70 12.35 14.03
N ARG A 396 -1.41 12.55 15.14
CA ARG A 396 -0.93 12.17 16.47
C ARG A 396 -1.87 11.14 17.09
N PRO A 397 -1.41 9.91 17.36
CA PRO A 397 -2.18 8.95 18.13
C PRO A 397 -2.45 9.50 19.54
N LEU A 398 -3.71 9.52 19.94
CA LEU A 398 -4.13 9.92 21.29
C LEU A 398 -4.47 8.69 22.13
N ARG A 399 -5.07 7.67 21.51
CA ARG A 399 -5.43 6.37 22.07
C ARG A 399 -5.24 5.30 20.98
N THR A 400 -5.44 4.04 21.35
CA THR A 400 -5.29 2.89 20.43
C THR A 400 -6.08 3.04 19.13
N ASN A 401 -7.28 3.62 19.20
CA ASN A 401 -8.19 3.77 18.06
C ASN A 401 -8.51 5.22 17.71
N THR A 402 -7.89 6.22 18.36
CA THR A 402 -8.18 7.63 18.19
C THR A 402 -6.93 8.40 17.83
N THR A 403 -6.98 9.18 16.76
CA THR A 403 -5.87 9.99 16.25
C THR A 403 -6.33 11.43 16.07
N LEU A 404 -5.54 12.40 16.54
CA LEU A 404 -5.68 13.82 16.20
C LEU A 404 -5.18 14.04 14.78
N LEU A 405 -5.94 14.74 13.96
CA LEU A 405 -5.61 15.17 12.61
C LEU A 405 -5.50 16.69 12.55
N ILE A 406 -4.42 17.19 11.92
CA ILE A 406 -4.26 18.59 11.56
C ILE A 406 -3.84 18.64 10.11
N ASN A 407 -4.61 19.34 9.27
CA ASN A 407 -4.37 19.43 7.84
C ASN A 407 -4.27 20.89 7.40
N LEU A 408 -3.35 21.17 6.49
CA LEU A 408 -3.27 22.42 5.74
C LEU A 408 -3.22 22.07 4.26
N TYR A 409 -4.17 22.59 3.50
CA TYR A 409 -4.25 22.47 2.05
C TYR A 409 -4.02 23.83 1.41
N HIS A 410 -3.24 23.86 0.37
CA HIS A 410 -3.07 25.04 -0.46
C HIS A 410 -3.12 24.62 -1.92
N GLN A 411 -4.09 25.17 -2.66
CA GLN A 411 -4.26 24.92 -4.08
C GLN A 411 -4.21 26.23 -4.85
N ARG A 412 -3.43 26.26 -5.92
CA ARG A 412 -3.38 27.39 -6.84
C ARG A 412 -3.49 26.90 -8.25
N GLN A 413 -4.47 27.42 -8.98
CA GLN A 413 -4.61 27.21 -10.41
C GLN A 413 -4.29 28.52 -11.14
N ARG A 414 -3.34 28.46 -12.06
CA ARG A 414 -2.93 29.57 -12.95
C ARG A 414 -3.41 29.27 -14.35
N SER A 415 -3.85 30.32 -15.05
CA SER A 415 -4.22 30.24 -16.47
C SER A 415 -3.91 31.55 -17.15
N ASN A 416 -3.68 31.50 -18.48
CA ASN A 416 -3.65 32.72 -19.31
C ASN A 416 -5.06 33.32 -19.48
N ILE A 417 -6.13 32.58 -19.21
CA ILE A 417 -7.52 33.06 -19.19
C ILE A 417 -7.93 33.24 -17.74
N GLU A 418 -8.24 34.48 -17.34
CA GLU A 418 -8.49 34.91 -15.95
C GLU A 418 -9.58 34.07 -15.24
N LEU A 419 -10.64 33.73 -15.96
CA LEU A 419 -11.76 32.93 -15.47
C LEU A 419 -11.33 31.56 -14.85
N PHE A 420 -10.17 31.04 -15.22
CA PHE A 420 -9.64 29.75 -14.74
C PHE A 420 -8.53 29.91 -13.69
N GLN A 421 -8.33 31.09 -13.17
CA GLN A 421 -7.38 31.32 -12.07
C GLN A 421 -8.11 31.16 -10.75
N THR A 422 -7.68 30.20 -9.92
CA THR A 422 -8.24 29.98 -8.58
C THR A 422 -7.12 29.90 -7.54
N LEU A 423 -7.45 30.34 -6.35
CA LEU A 423 -6.61 30.22 -5.15
C LEU A 423 -7.47 29.72 -4.01
N ASP A 424 -7.00 28.68 -3.35
CA ASP A 424 -7.72 28.07 -2.26
C ASP A 424 -6.72 27.66 -1.15
N THR A 425 -7.05 27.99 0.09
CA THR A 425 -6.27 27.63 1.28
C THR A 425 -7.21 27.20 2.39
N THR A 426 -7.02 25.99 2.84
CA THR A 426 -7.90 25.33 3.79
C THR A 426 -7.10 24.84 4.99
N PHE A 427 -7.58 25.08 6.18
CA PHE A 427 -7.07 24.53 7.42
C PHE A 427 -8.16 23.65 8.08
N GLU A 428 -7.76 22.47 8.54
CA GLU A 428 -8.64 21.52 9.24
C GLU A 428 -7.98 20.97 10.50
N ILE A 429 -8.79 20.78 11.54
CA ILE A 429 -8.41 20.07 12.76
C ILE A 429 -9.53 19.16 13.22
N GLY A 430 -9.23 17.97 13.68
CA GLY A 430 -10.26 17.04 14.16
C GLY A 430 -9.71 15.70 14.60
N LEU A 431 -10.60 14.73 14.68
CA LEU A 431 -10.32 13.40 15.19
C LEU A 431 -10.63 12.33 14.12
N SER A 432 -9.81 11.30 14.13
CA SER A 432 -9.99 10.06 13.39
C SER A 432 -10.19 8.91 14.36
N LEU A 433 -11.21 8.09 14.11
CA LEU A 433 -11.54 6.89 14.85
C LEU A 433 -11.41 5.68 13.93
N VAL A 434 -10.70 4.65 14.36
CA VAL A 434 -10.60 3.34 13.69
C VAL A 434 -11.40 2.33 14.49
N LEU A 435 -12.31 1.59 13.81
CA LEU A 435 -13.27 0.65 14.40
C LEU A 435 -12.95 -0.78 13.97
#